data_b8a356e78db412ce5d489c84e3af97f9
#
_entry.id   b8a356e78db412ce5d489c84e3af97f9
#
_cell.length_a   1.000
_cell.length_b   1.000
_cell.length_c   1.000
_cell.angle_alpha   90.00
_cell.angle_beta   90.00
_cell.angle_gamma   90.00
#
_symmetry.space_group_name_H-M   'P 1'
#
loop_
_entity.id
_entity.type
_entity.pdbx_description
1 polymer ?
#
loop_
_entity_poly.entity_id
_entity_poly.type
_entity_poly.pdbx_seq_one_letter_code
_entity_poly.pdbx_strand_id
1 'polypeptide(L)'
;MKPAAFRYHAPKTLDETVRLLAEVAPQDGRILAGGQSLVPTMAFRMARPGHLVDINNVAGLDRLVTENGHLVIGARVRHAAFHRPVIEGPLGKLLSFVVHHIAHYPIRMRGTFCGSLAHADPSSEWCLTAATLGAGMTARSARGTRTLAADDFFDWAMTTHLAEDELLAEARLPLLPPDTRFGFYEFSRRAGDYAIAASLVTFRLQDGAVADPHVGVGGAEGRPRRIAEAEAALAGQAPGAEAFRRAAAIAADAIDPMEDIQASADYRRELVRTVVRRALERASA
;
A
#
# COMPACT_ATOMS: atom_id res chain seq x y z
N MET A 1 6.50 10.41 -24.97
CA MET A 1 6.97 9.59 -26.14
C MET A 1 5.97 8.46 -26.36
N LYS A 2 6.01 7.83 -27.54
CA LYS A 2 5.20 6.61 -27.78
C LYS A 2 5.89 5.41 -27.13
N PRO A 3 5.15 4.49 -26.46
CA PRO A 3 5.71 3.25 -25.93
C PRO A 3 6.29 2.36 -27.05
N ALA A 4 7.06 1.34 -26.68
CA ALA A 4 7.42 0.25 -27.57
C ALA A 4 6.15 -0.47 -28.05
N ALA A 5 6.21 -1.19 -29.16
CA ALA A 5 5.10 -2.00 -29.64
C ALA A 5 4.82 -3.15 -28.64
N PHE A 6 3.55 -3.47 -28.44
CA PHE A 6 3.08 -4.57 -27.59
C PHE A 6 1.81 -5.21 -28.19
N ARG A 7 1.51 -6.43 -27.78
CA ARG A 7 0.21 -7.05 -28.03
C ARG A 7 -0.74 -6.76 -26.87
N TYR A 8 -1.99 -6.45 -27.20
CA TYR A 8 -3.02 -6.13 -26.21
C TYR A 8 -4.04 -7.26 -26.13
N HIS A 9 -4.35 -7.67 -24.91
CA HIS A 9 -5.31 -8.71 -24.58
C HIS A 9 -6.34 -8.19 -23.58
N ALA A 10 -7.60 -8.52 -23.76
CA ALA A 10 -8.71 -8.07 -22.92
C ALA A 10 -9.63 -9.25 -22.51
N PRO A 11 -9.16 -10.15 -21.64
CA PRO A 11 -9.95 -11.29 -21.16
C PRO A 11 -11.19 -10.81 -20.40
N LYS A 12 -12.21 -11.68 -20.33
CA LYS A 12 -13.49 -11.38 -19.68
C LYS A 12 -13.66 -12.10 -18.34
N THR A 13 -12.94 -13.18 -18.12
CA THR A 13 -13.03 -14.00 -16.91
C THR A 13 -11.68 -14.14 -16.24
N LEU A 14 -11.69 -14.43 -14.93
CA LEU A 14 -10.47 -14.66 -14.17
C LEU A 14 -9.68 -15.87 -14.70
N ASP A 15 -10.37 -16.96 -15.04
CA ASP A 15 -9.74 -18.18 -15.56
C ASP A 15 -9.08 -17.96 -16.93
N GLU A 16 -9.71 -17.16 -17.80
CA GLU A 16 -9.10 -16.73 -19.06
C GLU A 16 -7.85 -15.88 -18.79
N THR A 17 -7.94 -14.94 -17.83
CA THR A 17 -6.86 -14.05 -17.47
C THR A 17 -5.62 -14.80 -16.99
N VAL A 18 -5.76 -15.75 -16.05
CA VAL A 18 -4.62 -16.47 -15.49
C VAL A 18 -4.00 -17.46 -16.49
N ARG A 19 -4.81 -18.06 -17.37
CA ARG A 19 -4.29 -18.91 -18.46
C ARG A 19 -3.48 -18.08 -19.46
N LEU A 20 -4.04 -16.97 -19.90
CA LEU A 20 -3.37 -16.05 -20.81
C LEU A 20 -2.08 -15.49 -20.19
N LEU A 21 -2.12 -15.09 -18.92
CA LEU A 21 -0.95 -14.59 -18.21
C LEU A 21 0.16 -15.63 -18.15
N ALA A 22 -0.16 -16.90 -17.84
CA ALA A 22 0.81 -17.99 -17.85
C ALA A 22 1.45 -18.22 -19.24
N GLU A 23 0.68 -18.01 -20.32
CA GLU A 23 1.18 -18.12 -21.71
C GLU A 23 2.14 -16.96 -22.06
N VAL A 24 1.80 -15.72 -21.66
CA VAL A 24 2.53 -14.53 -22.11
C VAL A 24 3.58 -14.03 -21.12
N ALA A 25 3.59 -14.49 -19.86
CA ALA A 25 4.58 -14.10 -18.86
C ALA A 25 6.04 -14.34 -19.33
N PRO A 26 6.39 -15.49 -19.96
CA PRO A 26 7.73 -15.69 -20.49
C PRO A 26 8.12 -14.75 -21.63
N GLN A 27 7.16 -14.00 -22.18
CA GLN A 27 7.33 -13.02 -23.26
C GLN A 27 7.18 -11.58 -22.73
N ASP A 28 7.51 -11.37 -21.45
CA ASP A 28 7.34 -10.09 -20.73
C ASP A 28 5.87 -9.59 -20.75
N GLY A 29 4.93 -10.50 -20.49
CA GLY A 29 3.52 -10.18 -20.30
C GLY A 29 3.29 -9.45 -18.98
N ARG A 30 2.51 -8.36 -19.00
CA ARG A 30 2.20 -7.56 -17.80
C ARG A 30 0.71 -7.34 -17.67
N ILE A 31 0.24 -7.40 -16.41
CA ILE A 31 -1.15 -7.02 -16.08
C ILE A 31 -1.31 -5.51 -16.22
N LEU A 32 -2.39 -5.11 -16.89
CA LEU A 32 -2.84 -3.72 -16.94
C LEU A 32 -4.14 -3.57 -16.14
N ALA A 33 -4.05 -2.91 -14.99
CA ALA A 33 -5.22 -2.52 -14.16
C ALA A 33 -5.57 -1.04 -14.40
N GLY A 34 -5.18 -0.15 -13.49
CA GLY A 34 -5.41 1.29 -13.62
C GLY A 34 -4.48 2.00 -14.61
N GLY A 35 -3.34 1.42 -14.90
CA GLY A 35 -2.33 1.93 -15.83
C GLY A 35 -1.57 3.18 -15.34
N GLN A 36 -1.78 3.64 -14.10
CA GLN A 36 -1.26 4.95 -13.67
C GLN A 36 0.24 4.94 -13.32
N SER A 37 0.84 3.77 -13.15
CA SER A 37 2.29 3.58 -13.07
C SER A 37 2.84 2.98 -14.36
N LEU A 38 2.24 1.88 -14.85
CA LEU A 38 2.75 1.14 -16.00
C LEU A 38 2.75 1.98 -17.29
N VAL A 39 1.66 2.71 -17.59
CA VAL A 39 1.58 3.48 -18.85
C VAL A 39 2.60 4.63 -18.89
N PRO A 40 2.80 5.43 -17.83
CA PRO A 40 3.90 6.40 -17.78
C PRO A 40 5.29 5.78 -17.98
N THR A 41 5.60 4.67 -17.29
CA THR A 41 6.90 3.99 -17.46
C THR A 41 7.09 3.43 -18.87
N MET A 42 6.02 2.96 -19.50
CA MET A 42 6.04 2.57 -20.93
C MET A 42 6.26 3.79 -21.85
N ALA A 43 5.63 4.94 -21.56
CA ALA A 43 5.83 6.16 -22.36
C ALA A 43 7.28 6.66 -22.32
N PHE A 44 7.97 6.49 -21.17
CA PHE A 44 9.40 6.76 -21.02
C PHE A 44 10.29 5.61 -21.52
N ARG A 45 9.70 4.49 -21.97
CA ARG A 45 10.40 3.27 -22.40
C ARG A 45 11.27 2.64 -21.31
N MET A 46 10.99 2.89 -20.06
CA MET A 46 11.58 2.23 -18.90
C MET A 46 11.00 0.82 -18.73
N ALA A 47 9.71 0.63 -19.03
CA ALA A 47 9.07 -0.68 -19.21
C ALA A 47 8.74 -0.88 -20.70
N ARG A 48 8.99 -2.09 -21.22
CA ARG A 48 8.75 -2.45 -22.61
C ARG A 48 8.08 -3.83 -22.73
N PRO A 49 6.90 -4.02 -22.08
CA PRO A 49 6.24 -5.31 -22.10
C PRO A 49 5.91 -5.74 -23.54
N GLY A 50 6.13 -7.02 -23.84
CA GLY A 50 5.72 -7.61 -25.13
C GLY A 50 4.20 -7.78 -25.20
N HIS A 51 3.56 -7.99 -24.04
CA HIS A 51 2.11 -8.22 -23.95
C HIS A 51 1.50 -7.44 -22.76
N LEU A 52 0.33 -6.87 -22.98
CA LEU A 52 -0.53 -6.29 -21.93
C LEU A 52 -1.79 -7.13 -21.77
N VAL A 53 -2.05 -7.60 -20.55
CA VAL A 53 -3.26 -8.31 -20.17
C VAL A 53 -4.14 -7.35 -19.37
N ASP A 54 -5.12 -6.76 -20.04
CA ASP A 54 -6.01 -5.75 -19.43
C ASP A 54 -7.14 -6.43 -18.66
N ILE A 55 -7.15 -6.22 -17.34
CA ILE A 55 -8.15 -6.80 -16.44
C ILE A 55 -9.39 -5.92 -16.23
N ASN A 56 -9.49 -4.77 -16.89
CA ASN A 56 -10.58 -3.83 -16.66
C ASN A 56 -11.97 -4.37 -16.98
N ASN A 57 -12.05 -5.41 -17.82
CA ASN A 57 -13.30 -6.07 -18.19
C ASN A 57 -13.50 -7.45 -17.56
N VAL A 58 -12.61 -7.87 -16.68
CA VAL A 58 -12.70 -9.17 -15.98
C VAL A 58 -13.77 -9.10 -14.91
N ALA A 59 -14.77 -9.97 -14.99
CA ALA A 59 -15.87 -10.03 -14.03
C ALA A 59 -15.36 -10.44 -12.62
N GLY A 60 -15.96 -9.89 -11.56
CA GLY A 60 -15.71 -10.26 -10.17
C GLY A 60 -14.45 -9.66 -9.53
N LEU A 61 -13.62 -8.94 -10.29
CA LEU A 61 -12.43 -8.29 -9.74
C LEU A 61 -12.70 -6.89 -9.14
N ASP A 62 -13.94 -6.43 -9.13
CA ASP A 62 -14.39 -5.16 -8.55
C ASP A 62 -15.12 -5.34 -7.21
N ARG A 63 -14.97 -6.51 -6.57
CA ARG A 63 -15.55 -6.77 -5.25
C ARG A 63 -14.98 -5.79 -4.22
N LEU A 64 -15.88 -5.20 -3.43
CA LEU A 64 -15.56 -4.37 -2.27
C LEU A 64 -16.58 -4.68 -1.20
N VAL A 65 -16.29 -5.67 -0.38
CA VAL A 65 -17.23 -6.27 0.58
C VAL A 65 -16.56 -6.65 1.89
N THR A 66 -17.34 -6.70 2.96
CA THR A 66 -16.88 -7.24 4.25
C THR A 66 -17.15 -8.73 4.29
N GLU A 67 -16.14 -9.53 4.56
CA GLU A 67 -16.22 -10.98 4.61
C GLU A 67 -15.21 -11.57 5.62
N ASN A 68 -15.67 -12.44 6.51
CA ASN A 68 -14.83 -13.14 7.49
C ASN A 68 -13.90 -12.20 8.30
N GLY A 69 -14.44 -11.08 8.79
CA GLY A 69 -13.66 -10.12 9.59
C GLY A 69 -12.68 -9.25 8.80
N HIS A 70 -12.78 -9.23 7.46
CA HIS A 70 -11.91 -8.45 6.60
C HIS A 70 -12.73 -7.61 5.61
N LEU A 71 -12.20 -6.46 5.22
CA LEU A 71 -12.59 -5.76 4.01
C LEU A 71 -11.83 -6.37 2.83
N VAL A 72 -12.56 -7.00 1.92
CA VAL A 72 -12.04 -7.59 0.68
C VAL A 72 -12.08 -6.54 -0.43
N ILE A 73 -10.93 -6.28 -1.04
CA ILE A 73 -10.71 -5.25 -2.05
C ILE A 73 -10.18 -5.92 -3.32
N GLY A 74 -11.02 -6.06 -4.33
CA GLY A 74 -10.68 -6.71 -5.62
C GLY A 74 -9.71 -5.88 -6.46
N ALA A 75 -9.03 -6.54 -7.38
CA ALA A 75 -7.96 -5.97 -8.22
C ALA A 75 -8.36 -4.72 -9.02
N ARG A 76 -9.65 -4.57 -9.34
CA ARG A 76 -10.20 -3.46 -10.13
C ARG A 76 -10.76 -2.32 -9.29
N VAL A 77 -10.80 -2.44 -7.96
CA VAL A 77 -11.32 -1.37 -7.08
C VAL A 77 -10.44 -0.13 -7.21
N ARG A 78 -11.06 0.97 -7.67
CA ARG A 78 -10.36 2.24 -7.92
C ARG A 78 -10.06 2.96 -6.61
N HIS A 79 -8.98 3.75 -6.58
CA HIS A 79 -8.71 4.63 -5.44
C HIS A 79 -9.90 5.52 -5.12
N ALA A 80 -10.60 6.02 -6.14
CA ALA A 80 -11.78 6.88 -5.97
C ALA A 80 -12.93 6.24 -5.18
N ALA A 81 -13.01 4.90 -5.09
CA ALA A 81 -14.00 4.24 -4.24
C ALA A 81 -13.87 4.64 -2.77
N PHE A 82 -12.65 4.97 -2.33
CA PHE A 82 -12.33 5.32 -0.94
C PHE A 82 -12.46 6.83 -0.62
N HIS A 83 -12.87 7.69 -1.57
CA HIS A 83 -13.12 9.11 -1.29
C HIS A 83 -14.15 9.34 -0.18
N ARG A 84 -14.97 8.34 0.11
CA ARG A 84 -15.86 8.27 1.27
C ARG A 84 -15.64 6.94 1.98
N PRO A 85 -15.94 6.84 3.27
CA PRO A 85 -15.87 5.57 3.97
C PRO A 85 -16.70 4.50 3.26
N VAL A 86 -16.07 3.39 2.86
CA VAL A 86 -16.72 2.25 2.18
C VAL A 86 -17.37 1.27 3.16
N ILE A 87 -17.01 1.37 4.42
CA ILE A 87 -17.59 0.68 5.56
C ILE A 87 -17.62 1.63 6.75
N GLU A 88 -18.46 1.36 7.73
CA GLU A 88 -18.45 2.08 9.00
C GLU A 88 -17.23 1.72 9.86
N GLY A 89 -16.95 2.56 10.85
CA GLY A 89 -15.87 2.33 11.81
C GLY A 89 -14.51 2.89 11.40
N PRO A 90 -13.47 2.56 12.19
CA PRO A 90 -12.13 3.15 12.04
C PRO A 90 -11.48 2.85 10.70
N LEU A 91 -11.59 1.61 10.18
CA LEU A 91 -10.99 1.23 8.90
C LEU A 91 -11.55 2.06 7.73
N GLY A 92 -12.88 2.24 7.65
CA GLY A 92 -13.49 3.04 6.58
C GLY A 92 -13.03 4.50 6.64
N LYS A 93 -12.97 5.08 7.84
CA LYS A 93 -12.47 6.46 8.07
C LYS A 93 -10.99 6.58 7.68
N LEU A 94 -10.16 5.62 8.08
CA LEU A 94 -8.73 5.57 7.75
C LEU A 94 -8.51 5.55 6.24
N LEU A 95 -9.15 4.63 5.52
CA LEU A 95 -9.01 4.51 4.08
C LEU A 95 -9.48 5.78 3.36
N SER A 96 -10.61 6.37 3.82
CA SER A 96 -11.12 7.62 3.27
C SER A 96 -10.20 8.81 3.57
N PHE A 97 -9.46 8.79 4.67
CA PHE A 97 -8.46 9.82 4.96
C PHE A 97 -7.21 9.65 4.07
N VAL A 98 -6.65 8.44 4.01
CA VAL A 98 -5.40 8.15 3.29
C VAL A 98 -5.54 8.41 1.79
N VAL A 99 -6.67 8.06 1.16
CA VAL A 99 -6.85 8.22 -0.29
C VAL A 99 -6.64 9.65 -0.79
N HIS A 100 -6.91 10.65 0.05
CA HIS A 100 -6.75 12.05 -0.34
C HIS A 100 -5.29 12.49 -0.48
N HIS A 101 -4.37 11.71 0.07
CA HIS A 101 -2.92 11.91 -0.09
C HIS A 101 -2.40 11.33 -1.41
N ILE A 102 -3.08 10.31 -1.97
CA ILE A 102 -2.68 9.63 -3.19
C ILE A 102 -2.81 10.56 -4.39
N ALA A 103 -1.70 11.02 -4.94
CA ALA A 103 -1.63 11.74 -6.21
C ALA A 103 -2.77 12.78 -6.41
N HIS A 104 -3.23 12.94 -7.65
CA HIS A 104 -4.30 13.88 -8.01
C HIS A 104 -5.58 13.14 -8.42
N TYR A 105 -6.71 13.87 -8.39
CA TYR A 105 -8.04 13.31 -8.65
C TYR A 105 -8.11 12.45 -9.94
N PRO A 106 -7.57 12.88 -11.11
CA PRO A 106 -7.61 12.05 -12.33
C PRO A 106 -6.89 10.71 -12.19
N ILE A 107 -5.79 10.67 -11.42
CA ILE A 107 -5.05 9.45 -11.12
C ILE A 107 -5.91 8.50 -10.28
N ARG A 108 -6.59 9.03 -9.24
CA ARG A 108 -7.46 8.24 -8.36
C ARG A 108 -8.67 7.66 -9.06
N MET A 109 -9.15 8.30 -10.14
CA MET A 109 -10.26 7.78 -10.94
C MET A 109 -9.88 6.53 -11.76
N ARG A 110 -8.61 6.26 -11.97
CA ARG A 110 -8.13 5.15 -12.79
C ARG A 110 -7.26 4.15 -12.03
N GLY A 111 -6.36 4.61 -11.18
CA GLY A 111 -5.52 3.76 -10.35
C GLY A 111 -6.35 2.85 -9.45
N THR A 112 -5.81 1.66 -9.09
CA THR A 112 -6.50 0.67 -8.28
C THR A 112 -5.70 0.36 -7.01
N PHE A 113 -6.40 -0.02 -5.94
CA PHE A 113 -5.79 -0.41 -4.67
C PHE A 113 -4.74 -1.51 -4.88
N CYS A 114 -5.16 -2.65 -5.45
CA CYS A 114 -4.26 -3.77 -5.72
C CYS A 114 -3.17 -3.43 -6.77
N GLY A 115 -3.44 -2.50 -7.69
CA GLY A 115 -2.44 -2.02 -8.63
C GLY A 115 -1.27 -1.31 -7.96
N SER A 116 -1.55 -0.52 -6.90
CA SER A 116 -0.50 0.08 -6.07
C SER A 116 0.31 -0.98 -5.32
N LEU A 117 -0.37 -1.99 -4.73
CA LEU A 117 0.32 -3.07 -4.01
C LEU A 117 1.22 -3.88 -4.95
N ALA A 118 0.70 -4.28 -6.14
CA ALA A 118 1.47 -5.04 -7.11
C ALA A 118 2.63 -4.24 -7.74
N HIS A 119 2.51 -2.91 -7.77
CA HIS A 119 3.59 -2.02 -8.20
C HIS A 119 4.69 -1.87 -7.15
N ALA A 120 4.32 -1.99 -5.88
CA ALA A 120 5.23 -1.97 -4.73
C ALA A 120 6.16 -0.75 -4.66
N ASP A 121 5.63 0.45 -5.00
CA ASP A 121 6.36 1.68 -4.74
C ASP A 121 6.49 1.89 -3.22
N PRO A 122 7.71 2.05 -2.67
CA PRO A 122 7.91 2.27 -1.24
C PRO A 122 7.17 3.48 -0.68
N SER A 123 6.91 4.48 -1.53
CA SER A 123 6.20 5.71 -1.18
C SER A 123 4.68 5.59 -1.30
N SER A 124 4.17 4.42 -1.69
CA SER A 124 2.72 4.23 -1.86
C SER A 124 2.01 4.16 -0.51
N GLU A 125 1.03 5.01 -0.33
CA GLU A 125 0.18 5.10 0.85
C GLU A 125 -0.62 3.80 1.07
N TRP A 126 -1.00 3.11 -0.03
CA TRP A 126 -1.67 1.81 0.08
C TRP A 126 -0.72 0.67 0.47
N CYS A 127 0.53 0.71 0.00
CA CYS A 127 1.54 -0.26 0.45
C CYS A 127 1.82 -0.08 1.95
N LEU A 128 1.98 1.17 2.41
CA LEU A 128 2.11 1.49 3.82
C LEU A 128 0.88 1.04 4.62
N THR A 129 -0.34 1.29 4.12
CA THR A 129 -1.58 0.86 4.77
C THR A 129 -1.65 -0.66 4.89
N ALA A 130 -1.34 -1.39 3.82
CA ALA A 130 -1.36 -2.84 3.80
C ALA A 130 -0.33 -3.44 4.78
N ALA A 131 0.89 -2.92 4.81
CA ALA A 131 1.95 -3.35 5.73
C ALA A 131 1.57 -3.05 7.20
N THR A 132 1.10 -1.83 7.49
CA THR A 132 0.75 -1.41 8.85
C THR A 132 -0.40 -2.24 9.43
N LEU A 133 -1.42 -2.55 8.62
CA LEU A 133 -2.61 -3.28 9.05
C LEU A 133 -2.47 -4.80 8.94
N GLY A 134 -1.35 -5.32 8.45
CA GLY A 134 -1.15 -6.76 8.28
C GLY A 134 -2.10 -7.37 7.24
N ALA A 135 -2.23 -6.74 6.09
CA ALA A 135 -3.10 -7.20 5.01
C ALA A 135 -2.70 -8.58 4.47
N GLY A 136 -3.69 -9.34 4.02
CA GLY A 136 -3.47 -10.55 3.20
C GLY A 136 -3.63 -10.23 1.72
N MET A 137 -2.69 -10.66 0.88
CA MET A 137 -2.71 -10.52 -0.57
C MET A 137 -3.01 -11.84 -1.24
N THR A 138 -4.11 -11.94 -1.97
CA THR A 138 -4.52 -13.17 -2.67
C THR A 138 -4.04 -13.15 -4.11
N ALA A 139 -3.05 -13.98 -4.39
CA ALA A 139 -2.51 -14.20 -5.74
C ALA A 139 -3.24 -15.35 -6.44
N ARG A 140 -3.50 -15.18 -7.75
CA ARG A 140 -4.15 -16.16 -8.63
C ARG A 140 -3.28 -16.46 -9.83
N SER A 141 -3.13 -17.73 -10.15
CA SER A 141 -2.48 -18.20 -11.38
C SER A 141 -3.22 -19.41 -11.95
N ALA A 142 -2.75 -19.92 -13.09
CA ALA A 142 -3.25 -21.17 -13.64
C ALA A 142 -2.97 -22.40 -12.71
N ARG A 143 -2.00 -22.27 -11.79
CA ARG A 143 -1.68 -23.30 -10.77
C ARG A 143 -2.62 -23.29 -9.57
N GLY A 144 -3.38 -22.21 -9.36
CA GLY A 144 -4.30 -22.08 -8.23
C GLY A 144 -4.24 -20.71 -7.54
N THR A 145 -4.55 -20.73 -6.24
CA THR A 145 -4.64 -19.54 -5.39
C THR A 145 -3.71 -19.70 -4.20
N ARG A 146 -3.00 -18.62 -3.86
CA ARG A 146 -2.26 -18.53 -2.58
C ARG A 146 -2.45 -17.16 -1.95
N THR A 147 -2.28 -17.07 -0.64
CA THR A 147 -2.30 -15.82 0.11
C THR A 147 -0.93 -15.56 0.69
N LEU A 148 -0.45 -14.32 0.54
CA LEU A 148 0.79 -13.82 1.15
C LEU A 148 0.40 -12.79 2.22
N ALA A 149 1.06 -12.83 3.38
CA ALA A 149 0.96 -11.75 4.35
C ALA A 149 1.69 -10.50 3.83
N ALA A 150 1.33 -9.32 4.32
CA ALA A 150 1.96 -8.07 3.90
C ALA A 150 3.48 -8.06 4.12
N ASP A 151 3.94 -8.65 5.23
CA ASP A 151 5.37 -8.74 5.57
C ASP A 151 6.16 -9.60 4.59
N ASP A 152 5.50 -10.61 3.99
CA ASP A 152 6.07 -11.51 3.00
C ASP A 152 5.79 -11.08 1.55
N PHE A 153 4.98 -10.05 1.34
CA PHE A 153 4.56 -9.64 0.01
C PHE A 153 5.52 -8.66 -0.63
N PHE A 154 5.94 -7.65 0.12
CA PHE A 154 6.87 -6.63 -0.36
C PHE A 154 8.31 -7.08 -0.14
N ASP A 155 9.04 -7.25 -1.23
CA ASP A 155 10.48 -7.61 -1.17
C ASP A 155 11.35 -6.35 -1.13
N TRP A 156 11.30 -5.56 -2.17
CA TRP A 156 12.06 -4.32 -2.32
C TRP A 156 11.30 -3.31 -3.18
N ALA A 157 11.91 -2.16 -3.47
CA ALA A 157 11.33 -1.13 -4.33
C ALA A 157 10.90 -1.72 -5.68
N MET A 158 9.63 -1.54 -6.03
CA MET A 158 9.00 -2.05 -7.25
C MET A 158 9.06 -3.59 -7.38
N THR A 159 9.26 -4.31 -6.28
CA THR A 159 9.42 -5.77 -6.27
C THR A 159 8.53 -6.42 -5.22
N THR A 160 7.82 -7.46 -5.63
CA THR A 160 6.96 -8.27 -4.77
C THR A 160 7.30 -9.75 -4.92
N HIS A 161 6.82 -10.58 -3.99
CA HIS A 161 6.90 -12.04 -4.10
C HIS A 161 5.80 -12.67 -4.98
N LEU A 162 5.13 -11.87 -5.84
CA LEU A 162 4.29 -12.44 -6.91
C LEU A 162 5.18 -13.11 -7.97
N ALA A 163 4.80 -14.31 -8.40
CA ALA A 163 5.40 -14.91 -9.57
C ALA A 163 4.96 -14.15 -10.86
N GLU A 164 5.74 -14.25 -11.93
CA GLU A 164 5.48 -13.52 -13.18
C GLU A 164 4.12 -13.85 -13.81
N ASP A 165 3.60 -15.07 -13.56
CA ASP A 165 2.31 -15.56 -14.03
C ASP A 165 1.18 -15.44 -12.96
N GLU A 166 1.39 -14.63 -11.91
CA GLU A 166 0.39 -14.38 -10.88
C GLU A 166 -0.26 -13.01 -11.03
N LEU A 167 -1.58 -13.00 -10.85
CA LEU A 167 -2.40 -11.80 -10.70
C LEU A 167 -2.69 -11.60 -9.21
N LEU A 168 -2.39 -10.42 -8.66
CA LEU A 168 -2.96 -10.00 -7.38
C LEU A 168 -4.46 -9.75 -7.56
N ALA A 169 -5.28 -10.74 -7.21
CA ALA A 169 -6.72 -10.72 -7.47
C ALA A 169 -7.49 -9.91 -6.43
N GLU A 170 -7.05 -9.94 -5.18
CA GLU A 170 -7.64 -9.17 -4.07
C GLU A 170 -6.65 -8.91 -2.94
N ALA A 171 -6.90 -7.85 -2.17
CA ALA A 171 -6.30 -7.58 -0.88
C ALA A 171 -7.37 -7.69 0.23
N ARG A 172 -6.98 -8.16 1.40
CA ARG A 172 -7.85 -8.39 2.56
C ARG A 172 -7.30 -7.59 3.75
N LEU A 173 -7.97 -6.51 4.10
CA LEU A 173 -7.61 -5.70 5.27
C LEU A 173 -8.43 -6.17 6.48
N PRO A 174 -7.82 -6.45 7.65
CA PRO A 174 -8.56 -6.80 8.85
C PRO A 174 -9.47 -5.64 9.27
N LEU A 175 -10.69 -5.95 9.72
CA LEU A 175 -11.56 -4.94 10.33
C LEU A 175 -10.93 -4.49 11.65
N LEU A 176 -10.89 -3.19 11.85
CA LEU A 176 -10.35 -2.61 13.08
C LEU A 176 -11.42 -2.58 14.18
N PRO A 177 -11.09 -2.86 15.44
CA PRO A 177 -11.98 -2.65 16.57
C PRO A 177 -12.56 -1.24 16.59
N PRO A 178 -13.82 -1.06 17.07
CA PRO A 178 -14.50 0.25 17.00
C PRO A 178 -13.80 1.39 17.73
N ASP A 179 -13.01 1.07 18.76
CA ASP A 179 -12.23 1.98 19.59
C ASP A 179 -10.81 2.25 19.04
N THR A 180 -10.47 1.69 17.88
CA THR A 180 -9.17 1.93 17.25
C THR A 180 -9.03 3.39 16.83
N ARG A 181 -7.97 4.01 17.27
CA ARG A 181 -7.50 5.32 16.84
C ARG A 181 -6.48 5.17 15.73
N PHE A 182 -6.44 6.11 14.81
CA PHE A 182 -5.43 6.12 13.75
C PHE A 182 -4.92 7.52 13.49
N GLY A 183 -3.69 7.59 13.01
CA GLY A 183 -3.09 8.81 12.49
C GLY A 183 -2.21 8.50 11.30
N PHE A 184 -2.28 9.34 10.30
CA PHE A 184 -1.45 9.28 9.11
C PHE A 184 -0.78 10.63 8.91
N TYR A 185 0.50 10.61 8.60
CA TYR A 185 1.25 11.79 8.21
C TYR A 185 2.29 11.43 7.16
N GLU A 186 2.36 12.23 6.10
CA GLU A 186 3.41 12.12 5.09
C GLU A 186 4.10 13.46 4.88
N PHE A 187 5.33 13.39 4.43
CA PHE A 187 6.11 14.52 3.95
C PHE A 187 6.47 14.29 2.49
N SER A 188 6.02 15.21 1.64
CA SER A 188 6.34 15.29 0.22
C SER A 188 6.72 16.73 -0.13
N ARG A 189 7.34 16.96 -1.30
CA ARG A 189 7.70 18.31 -1.75
C ARG A 189 6.48 19.16 -2.10
N ARG A 190 5.45 18.52 -2.66
CA ARG A 190 4.18 19.15 -3.04
C ARG A 190 3.05 18.19 -2.73
N ALA A 191 1.86 18.71 -2.48
CA ALA A 191 0.67 17.87 -2.32
C ALA A 191 0.44 17.02 -3.57
N GLY A 192 0.33 15.70 -3.39
CA GLY A 192 0.15 14.71 -4.45
C GLY A 192 1.44 14.21 -5.10
N ASP A 193 2.63 14.69 -4.69
CA ASP A 193 3.90 14.06 -5.03
C ASP A 193 4.11 12.82 -4.14
N TYR A 194 4.98 11.93 -4.58
CA TYR A 194 5.40 10.77 -3.77
C TYR A 194 6.01 11.21 -2.44
N ALA A 195 5.65 10.50 -1.37
CA ALA A 195 6.17 10.75 -0.05
C ALA A 195 7.69 10.48 0.03
N ILE A 196 8.46 11.40 0.61
CA ILE A 196 9.86 11.15 0.98
C ILE A 196 9.93 10.31 2.25
N ALA A 197 8.96 10.51 3.15
CA ALA A 197 8.69 9.65 4.30
C ALA A 197 7.21 9.78 4.68
N ALA A 198 6.61 8.67 5.09
CA ALA A 198 5.24 8.62 5.58
C ALA A 198 5.14 7.67 6.78
N SER A 199 4.16 7.91 7.64
CA SER A 199 3.82 6.99 8.72
C SER A 199 2.31 6.87 8.86
N LEU A 200 1.87 5.63 9.06
CA LEU A 200 0.54 5.28 9.51
C LEU A 200 0.66 4.61 10.88
N VAL A 201 -0.11 5.08 11.84
CA VAL A 201 -0.17 4.47 13.16
C VAL A 201 -1.60 4.11 13.51
N THR A 202 -1.77 3.00 14.22
CA THR A 202 -3.03 2.65 14.86
C THR A 202 -2.76 2.19 16.30
N PHE A 203 -3.67 2.46 17.21
CA PHE A 203 -3.67 1.91 18.56
C PHE A 203 -5.06 2.03 19.19
N ARG A 204 -5.25 1.31 20.30
CA ARG A 204 -6.40 1.48 21.18
C ARG A 204 -5.94 2.02 22.54
N LEU A 205 -6.87 2.45 23.36
CA LEU A 205 -6.60 2.74 24.76
C LEU A 205 -7.29 1.70 25.64
N GLN A 206 -6.51 1.10 26.52
CA GLN A 206 -7.01 0.21 27.56
C GLN A 206 -6.53 0.77 28.89
N ASP A 207 -7.46 1.09 29.80
CA ASP A 207 -7.18 1.69 31.10
C ASP A 207 -6.31 2.97 31.02
N GLY A 208 -6.50 3.76 29.95
CA GLY A 208 -5.73 4.98 29.72
C GLY A 208 -4.34 4.79 29.11
N ALA A 209 -3.93 3.55 28.88
CA ALA A 209 -2.65 3.17 28.27
C ALA A 209 -2.84 2.72 26.81
N VAL A 210 -1.79 2.89 26.01
CA VAL A 210 -1.74 2.43 24.61
C VAL A 210 -1.75 0.90 24.56
N ALA A 211 -2.71 0.35 23.83
CA ALA A 211 -2.87 -1.08 23.55
C ALA A 211 -2.86 -1.33 22.05
N ASP A 212 -2.35 -2.47 21.63
CA ASP A 212 -2.24 -2.92 20.24
C ASP A 212 -1.68 -1.84 19.28
N PRO A 213 -0.53 -1.21 19.59
CA PRO A 213 0.04 -0.21 18.71
C PRO A 213 0.59 -0.85 17.43
N HIS A 214 0.28 -0.25 16.29
CA HIS A 214 0.95 -0.51 15.03
C HIS A 214 1.61 0.78 14.56
N VAL A 215 2.87 0.73 14.20
CA VAL A 215 3.66 1.86 13.71
C VAL A 215 4.28 1.49 12.38
N GLY A 216 3.64 1.91 11.28
CA GLY A 216 4.15 1.71 9.93
C GLY A 216 4.95 2.91 9.43
N VAL A 217 6.02 2.62 8.67
CA VAL A 217 6.85 3.60 7.97
C VAL A 217 6.94 3.22 6.50
N GLY A 218 6.81 4.21 5.61
CA GLY A 218 6.94 4.08 4.16
C GLY A 218 7.73 5.25 3.55
N GLY A 219 8.19 5.09 2.32
CA GLY A 219 8.94 6.10 1.58
C GLY A 219 10.40 6.27 1.98
N ALA A 220 10.79 5.82 3.15
CA ALA A 220 12.16 5.99 3.65
C ALA A 220 13.10 4.80 3.34
N GLU A 221 12.56 3.61 3.26
CA GLU A 221 13.29 2.36 2.94
C GLU A 221 12.79 1.76 1.62
N GLY A 222 13.42 0.71 1.14
CA GLY A 222 13.04 0.02 -0.11
C GLY A 222 11.67 -0.68 -0.07
N ARG A 223 11.06 -0.80 1.10
CA ARG A 223 9.70 -1.30 1.30
C ARG A 223 9.03 -0.67 2.52
N PRO A 224 7.70 -0.57 2.55
CA PRO A 224 7.00 -0.19 3.77
C PRO A 224 7.03 -1.35 4.77
N ARG A 225 7.14 -1.05 6.05
CA ARG A 225 7.08 -2.04 7.13
C ARG A 225 6.62 -1.46 8.46
N ARG A 226 6.26 -2.34 9.37
CA ARG A 226 6.03 -2.01 10.77
C ARG A 226 7.36 -1.93 11.53
N ILE A 227 7.41 -1.06 12.53
CA ILE A 227 8.58 -0.87 13.40
C ILE A 227 8.25 -1.43 14.78
N ALA A 228 8.52 -2.72 14.96
CA ALA A 228 8.16 -3.46 16.18
C ALA A 228 8.77 -2.86 17.45
N GLU A 229 9.96 -2.29 17.36
CA GLU A 229 10.66 -1.65 18.48
C GLU A 229 9.91 -0.39 18.94
N ALA A 230 9.36 0.40 18.01
CA ALA A 230 8.55 1.57 18.33
C ALA A 230 7.18 1.18 18.92
N GLU A 231 6.58 0.10 18.42
CA GLU A 231 5.34 -0.48 18.96
C GLU A 231 5.54 -0.95 20.39
N ALA A 232 6.61 -1.69 20.66
CA ALA A 232 6.97 -2.15 22.01
C ALA A 232 7.20 -0.98 22.97
N ALA A 233 7.80 0.12 22.50
CA ALA A 233 8.04 1.31 23.31
C ALA A 233 6.76 2.10 23.64
N LEU A 234 5.68 1.91 22.86
CA LEU A 234 4.36 2.55 23.07
C LEU A 234 3.44 1.69 23.93
N ALA A 235 3.52 0.38 23.83
CA ALA A 235 2.63 -0.55 24.52
C ALA A 235 2.66 -0.32 26.04
N GLY A 236 1.46 -0.17 26.65
CA GLY A 236 1.28 0.06 28.08
C GLY A 236 1.65 1.46 28.56
N GLN A 237 2.07 2.38 27.69
CA GLN A 237 2.39 3.77 28.06
C GLN A 237 1.14 4.66 27.99
N ALA A 238 1.05 5.65 28.86
CA ALA A 238 0.07 6.71 28.67
C ALA A 238 0.40 7.50 27.40
N PRO A 239 -0.61 7.78 26.52
CA PRO A 239 -0.38 8.58 25.33
C PRO A 239 0.04 10.01 25.70
N GLY A 240 1.09 10.53 25.07
CA GLY A 240 1.56 11.88 25.35
C GLY A 240 2.87 12.20 24.63
N ALA A 241 3.24 13.47 24.68
CA ALA A 241 4.35 14.02 23.91
C ALA A 241 5.70 13.30 24.17
N GLU A 242 5.94 12.84 25.39
CA GLU A 242 7.18 12.13 25.74
C GLU A 242 7.22 10.72 25.14
N ALA A 243 6.15 9.92 25.34
CA ALA A 243 6.02 8.58 24.77
C ALA A 243 6.12 8.62 23.22
N PHE A 244 5.49 9.61 22.61
CA PHE A 244 5.49 9.77 21.14
C PHE A 244 6.86 10.19 20.62
N ARG A 245 7.58 11.09 21.29
CA ARG A 245 8.96 11.44 20.91
C ARG A 245 9.89 10.24 21.02
N ARG A 246 9.78 9.46 22.10
CA ARG A 246 10.58 8.25 22.31
C ARG A 246 10.33 7.22 21.23
N ALA A 247 9.07 6.87 20.94
CA ALA A 247 8.72 5.90 19.89
C ALA A 247 9.18 6.38 18.52
N ALA A 248 9.03 7.66 18.21
CA ALA A 248 9.47 8.25 16.95
C ALA A 248 11.01 8.23 16.79
N ALA A 249 11.75 8.45 17.87
CA ALA A 249 13.22 8.31 17.85
C ALA A 249 13.63 6.86 17.58
N ILE A 250 13.02 5.90 18.28
CA ILE A 250 13.27 4.46 18.07
C ILE A 250 12.93 4.07 16.61
N ALA A 251 11.82 4.54 16.07
CA ALA A 251 11.46 4.25 14.69
C ALA A 251 12.50 4.80 13.70
N ALA A 252 13.01 6.00 13.92
CA ALA A 252 14.04 6.61 13.09
C ALA A 252 15.40 5.87 13.18
N ASP A 253 15.72 5.32 14.33
CA ASP A 253 16.97 4.57 14.55
C ASP A 253 16.89 3.14 14.01
N ALA A 254 15.67 2.56 13.91
CA ALA A 254 15.43 1.19 13.45
C ALA A 254 15.43 1.06 11.91
N ILE A 255 15.32 2.15 11.17
CA ILE A 255 15.28 2.11 9.69
C ILE A 255 16.68 2.14 9.08
N ASP A 256 16.81 1.54 7.89
CA ASP A 256 17.94 1.67 6.98
C ASP A 256 17.51 2.51 5.75
N PRO A 257 17.60 3.85 5.82
CA PRO A 257 17.01 4.72 4.83
C PRO A 257 17.75 4.71 3.52
N MET A 258 16.98 4.71 2.41
CA MET A 258 17.51 4.91 1.06
C MET A 258 18.12 6.31 0.90
N GLU A 259 19.07 6.42 -0.02
CA GLU A 259 19.58 7.70 -0.51
C GLU A 259 19.30 7.84 -2.00
N ASP A 260 18.79 8.99 -2.42
CA ASP A 260 18.52 9.31 -3.82
C ASP A 260 18.62 10.82 -4.09
N ILE A 261 18.27 11.24 -5.32
CA ILE A 261 18.30 12.66 -5.71
C ILE A 261 17.31 13.54 -4.94
N GLN A 262 16.36 12.97 -4.21
CA GLN A 262 15.35 13.71 -3.46
C GLN A 262 15.78 14.00 -2.03
N ALA A 263 16.47 13.03 -1.39
CA ALA A 263 16.84 13.12 0.00
C ALA A 263 18.02 12.19 0.35
N SER A 264 18.91 12.68 1.23
CA SER A 264 19.93 11.83 1.86
C SER A 264 19.33 10.87 2.88
N ALA A 265 20.05 9.83 3.22
CA ALA A 265 19.68 8.86 4.25
C ALA A 265 19.45 9.55 5.61
N ASP A 266 20.32 10.46 6.02
CA ASP A 266 20.19 11.20 7.27
C ASP A 266 18.92 12.06 7.28
N TYR A 267 18.61 12.74 6.17
CA TYR A 267 17.39 13.54 6.08
C TYR A 267 16.13 12.69 6.15
N ARG A 268 16.12 11.51 5.51
CA ARG A 268 14.98 10.57 5.61
C ARG A 268 14.81 10.08 7.05
N ARG A 269 15.91 9.82 7.79
CA ARG A 269 15.85 9.44 9.20
C ARG A 269 15.19 10.53 10.06
N GLU A 270 15.56 11.80 9.85
CA GLU A 270 14.94 12.92 10.55
C GLU A 270 13.45 13.10 10.16
N LEU A 271 13.12 12.87 8.89
CA LEU A 271 11.74 12.88 8.45
C LEU A 271 10.93 11.77 9.10
N VAL A 272 11.45 10.54 9.21
CA VAL A 272 10.75 9.43 9.89
C VAL A 272 10.47 9.79 11.35
N ARG A 273 11.44 10.34 12.08
CA ARG A 273 11.22 10.86 13.44
C ARG A 273 10.05 11.86 13.49
N THR A 274 9.96 12.72 12.50
CA THR A 274 8.92 13.74 12.44
C THR A 274 7.56 13.16 12.05
N VAL A 275 7.48 12.31 11.00
CA VAL A 275 6.19 11.80 10.50
C VAL A 275 5.57 10.80 11.48
N VAL A 276 6.37 9.96 12.14
CA VAL A 276 5.88 9.04 13.19
C VAL A 276 5.32 9.82 14.37
N ARG A 277 6.06 10.82 14.90
CA ARG A 277 5.55 11.65 15.99
C ARG A 277 4.24 12.33 15.62
N ARG A 278 4.15 12.95 14.44
CA ARG A 278 2.94 13.63 13.99
C ARG A 278 1.76 12.68 13.73
N ALA A 279 2.03 11.48 13.25
CA ALA A 279 1.00 10.46 13.11
C ALA A 279 0.44 10.04 14.47
N LEU A 280 1.30 9.83 15.48
CA LEU A 280 0.89 9.52 16.86
C LEU A 280 0.09 10.67 17.51
N GLU A 281 0.52 11.92 17.32
CA GLU A 281 -0.21 13.11 17.78
C GLU A 281 -1.62 13.16 17.17
N ARG A 282 -1.76 12.91 15.86
CA ARG A 282 -3.07 12.86 15.18
C ARG A 282 -3.95 11.72 15.66
N ALA A 283 -3.38 10.56 15.95
CA ALA A 283 -4.14 9.41 16.47
C ALA A 283 -4.69 9.67 17.88
N SER A 284 -4.11 10.62 18.61
CA SER A 284 -4.52 10.98 19.98
C SER A 284 -5.50 12.14 20.05
N ALA A 285 -5.64 12.92 19.00
CA ALA A 285 -6.60 14.02 18.92
C ALA A 285 -8.02 13.48 18.73
#